data_c039efee09d1e73501988ded5127c321
#
_entry.id   c039efee09d1e73501988ded5127c321
#
_cell.length_a   1.000
_cell.length_b   1.000
_cell.length_c   1.000
_cell.angle_alpha   90.00
_cell.angle_beta   90.00
_cell.angle_gamma   90.00
#
_symmetry.space_group_name_H-M   'P 1'
#
loop_
_entity.id
_entity.type
_entity.pdbx_description
1 polymer ?
#
loop_
_entity_poly.entity_id
_entity_poly.type
_entity_poly.pdbx_seq_one_letter_code
_entity_poly.pdbx_strand_id
1 'polypeptide(L)'
;MKITSTNSLVGAFVEDVDLSCPIGSDQTDELLSAWHKWGVLFFRNQNLNDEQQVAAASIFGDPVPYDFAPTTEGSHIVHKIDNEDGKPKGGSSNWHTDATWLKEPPRGSILQAIKLPRSGGDTLFASMSAAFDLLSPATQNFVDGLTALHHGGSKLNAANRIAKKIPEDAVSHPVVRIHPVTGKKCIFVNRLFTQEINE
;
A
#
# COMPACT_ATOMS: atom_id res chain seq x y z
N MET A 1 14.89 18.72 -8.45
CA MET A 1 13.70 17.83 -8.39
C MET A 1 12.45 18.68 -8.46
N LYS A 2 11.41 18.24 -9.17
CA LYS A 2 10.14 18.95 -9.32
C LYS A 2 8.99 18.01 -8.93
N ILE A 3 8.08 18.45 -8.07
CA ILE A 3 6.93 17.67 -7.60
C ILE A 3 5.65 18.36 -8.03
N THR A 4 4.82 17.64 -8.80
CA THR A 4 3.59 18.18 -9.39
C THR A 4 2.40 17.26 -9.05
N SER A 5 1.32 17.84 -8.50
CA SER A 5 0.10 17.09 -8.20
C SER A 5 -0.51 16.45 -9.47
N THR A 6 -1.13 15.27 -9.30
CA THR A 6 -1.95 14.64 -10.34
C THR A 6 -3.28 15.34 -10.57
N ASN A 7 -3.57 16.45 -9.87
CA ASN A 7 -4.89 17.12 -9.82
C ASN A 7 -6.00 16.22 -9.25
N SER A 8 -5.62 15.24 -8.42
CA SER A 8 -6.52 14.34 -7.70
C SER A 8 -6.29 14.46 -6.19
N LEU A 9 -7.14 13.83 -5.39
CA LEU A 9 -6.98 13.75 -3.93
C LEU A 9 -5.77 12.92 -3.49
N VAL A 10 -5.16 12.18 -4.41
CA VAL A 10 -4.00 11.31 -4.16
C VAL A 10 -3.06 11.33 -5.37
N GLY A 11 -1.77 11.34 -5.09
CA GLY A 11 -0.73 11.21 -6.08
C GLY A 11 -0.05 12.51 -6.51
N ALA A 12 1.27 12.42 -6.69
CA ALA A 12 2.08 13.45 -7.32
C ALA A 12 3.15 12.83 -8.22
N PHE A 13 3.46 13.51 -9.32
CA PHE A 13 4.61 13.17 -10.17
C PHE A 13 5.87 13.78 -9.60
N VAL A 14 6.95 13.01 -9.62
CA VAL A 14 8.29 13.45 -9.25
C VAL A 14 9.18 13.37 -10.49
N GLU A 15 9.70 14.51 -10.90
CA GLU A 15 10.54 14.67 -12.08
C GLU A 15 11.94 15.15 -11.65
N ASP A 16 12.92 15.01 -12.53
CA ASP A 16 14.32 15.45 -12.33
C ASP A 16 14.96 14.80 -11.09
N VAL A 17 14.74 13.50 -10.91
CA VAL A 17 15.38 12.64 -9.91
C VAL A 17 15.70 11.28 -10.53
N ASP A 18 16.87 10.76 -10.18
CA ASP A 18 17.32 9.41 -10.55
C ASP A 18 17.49 8.58 -9.27
N LEU A 19 16.55 7.65 -9.04
CA LEU A 19 16.56 6.77 -7.87
C LEU A 19 17.62 5.67 -7.95
N SER A 20 18.32 5.53 -9.08
CA SER A 20 19.45 4.61 -9.20
C SER A 20 20.72 5.15 -8.52
N CYS A 21 20.73 6.44 -8.15
CA CYS A 21 21.81 7.15 -7.50
C CYS A 21 21.44 7.51 -6.05
N PRO A 22 22.43 7.71 -5.17
CA PRO A 22 22.18 8.21 -3.82
C PRO A 22 21.45 9.56 -3.83
N ILE A 23 20.42 9.68 -3.03
CA ILE A 23 19.63 10.90 -2.86
C ILE A 23 20.18 11.70 -1.67
N GLY A 24 20.37 13.00 -1.85
CA GLY A 24 20.85 13.90 -0.79
C GLY A 24 19.77 14.15 0.29
N SER A 25 20.19 14.59 1.48
CA SER A 25 19.29 14.81 2.62
C SER A 25 18.11 15.73 2.29
N ASP A 26 18.38 16.87 1.65
CA ASP A 26 17.34 17.86 1.33
C ASP A 26 16.28 17.28 0.37
N GLN A 27 16.71 16.48 -0.61
CA GLN A 27 15.80 15.79 -1.53
C GLN A 27 15.02 14.67 -0.82
N THR A 28 15.66 13.97 0.12
CA THR A 28 15.00 12.96 0.96
C THR A 28 13.87 13.59 1.77
N ASP A 29 14.11 14.70 2.43
CA ASP A 29 13.12 15.44 3.22
C ASP A 29 11.96 15.94 2.34
N GLU A 30 12.27 16.44 1.15
CA GLU A 30 11.27 16.86 0.17
C GLU A 30 10.39 15.68 -0.31
N LEU A 31 11.01 14.51 -0.61
CA LEU A 31 10.29 13.29 -0.99
C LEU A 31 9.39 12.77 0.12
N LEU A 32 9.88 12.73 1.36
CA LEU A 32 9.08 12.31 2.52
C LEU A 32 7.90 13.25 2.76
N SER A 33 8.14 14.56 2.71
CA SER A 33 7.09 15.57 2.84
C SER A 33 6.01 15.42 1.74
N ALA A 34 6.43 15.22 0.51
CA ALA A 34 5.54 15.01 -0.62
C ALA A 34 4.73 13.70 -0.47
N TRP A 35 5.40 12.62 -0.05
CA TRP A 35 4.72 11.34 0.17
C TRP A 35 3.63 11.44 1.26
N HIS A 36 3.95 12.05 2.39
CA HIS A 36 2.97 12.29 3.46
C HIS A 36 1.80 13.17 3.01
N LYS A 37 2.06 14.12 2.12
CA LYS A 37 1.03 15.02 1.57
C LYS A 37 0.13 14.33 0.55
N TRP A 38 0.72 13.56 -0.38
CA TRP A 38 0.04 13.04 -1.56
C TRP A 38 -0.29 11.55 -1.50
N GLY A 39 0.30 10.80 -0.55
CA GLY A 39 0.09 9.36 -0.34
C GLY A 39 0.73 8.46 -1.39
N VAL A 40 0.85 8.90 -2.64
CA VAL A 40 1.50 8.16 -3.73
C VAL A 40 2.41 9.10 -4.52
N LEU A 41 3.61 8.64 -4.83
CA LEU A 41 4.56 9.35 -5.69
C LEU A 41 4.82 8.52 -6.95
N PHE A 42 4.78 9.16 -8.10
CA PHE A 42 5.03 8.56 -9.41
C PHE A 42 6.37 9.04 -9.96
N PHE A 43 7.29 8.13 -10.10
CA PHE A 43 8.61 8.37 -10.69
C PHE A 43 8.63 7.79 -12.11
N ARG A 44 8.80 8.63 -13.10
CA ARG A 44 8.90 8.19 -14.51
C ARG A 44 10.33 7.87 -14.88
N ASN A 45 10.50 7.02 -15.90
CA ASN A 45 11.80 6.71 -16.52
C ASN A 45 12.85 6.17 -15.53
N GLN A 46 12.43 5.45 -14.51
CA GLN A 46 13.32 4.74 -13.59
C GLN A 46 13.56 3.33 -14.12
N ASN A 47 14.82 2.91 -14.12
CA ASN A 47 15.23 1.54 -14.47
C ASN A 47 16.17 1.02 -13.37
N LEU A 48 15.59 0.51 -12.30
CA LEU A 48 16.31 0.08 -11.12
C LEU A 48 16.57 -1.42 -11.17
N ASN A 49 17.77 -1.84 -10.78
CA ASN A 49 17.97 -3.23 -10.36
C ASN A 49 17.44 -3.42 -8.92
N ASP A 50 17.45 -4.66 -8.43
CA ASP A 50 16.89 -4.99 -7.12
C ASP A 50 17.58 -4.24 -5.97
N GLU A 51 18.90 -4.11 -6.01
CA GLU A 51 19.66 -3.37 -5.00
C GLU A 51 19.29 -1.89 -4.99
N GLN A 52 19.17 -1.28 -6.17
CA GLN A 52 18.75 0.10 -6.33
C GLN A 52 17.30 0.32 -5.89
N GLN A 53 16.41 -0.65 -6.16
CA GLN A 53 15.02 -0.58 -5.69
C GLN A 53 14.95 -0.65 -4.16
N VAL A 54 15.75 -1.50 -3.53
CA VAL A 54 15.86 -1.57 -2.05
C VAL A 54 16.44 -0.28 -1.49
N ALA A 55 17.49 0.28 -2.11
CA ALA A 55 18.07 1.56 -1.70
C ALA A 55 17.05 2.72 -1.82
N ALA A 56 16.27 2.75 -2.91
CA ALA A 56 15.20 3.72 -3.08
C ALA A 56 14.07 3.54 -2.04
N ALA A 57 13.74 2.29 -1.67
CA ALA A 57 12.77 2.02 -0.62
C ALA A 57 13.25 2.54 0.74
N SER A 58 14.55 2.46 1.01
CA SER A 58 15.16 2.91 2.28
C SER A 58 15.01 4.42 2.51
N ILE A 59 14.72 5.22 1.48
CA ILE A 59 14.38 6.65 1.62
C ILE A 59 13.10 6.81 2.48
N PHE A 60 12.15 5.88 2.34
CA PHE A 60 10.82 5.95 2.96
C PHE A 60 10.72 5.16 4.27
N GLY A 61 11.71 4.34 4.59
CA GLY A 61 11.80 3.52 5.79
C GLY A 61 12.58 2.24 5.54
N ASP A 62 12.83 1.46 6.59
CA ASP A 62 13.57 0.21 6.47
C ASP A 62 12.76 -0.82 5.67
N PRO A 63 13.30 -1.33 4.54
CA PRO A 63 12.64 -2.40 3.80
C PRO A 63 12.56 -3.66 4.63
N VAL A 64 11.39 -4.28 4.69
CA VAL A 64 11.15 -5.51 5.46
C VAL A 64 10.86 -6.67 4.53
N PRO A 65 11.42 -7.88 4.80
CA PRO A 65 11.04 -9.08 4.08
C PRO A 65 9.58 -9.44 4.36
N TYR A 66 8.91 -10.01 3.38
CA TYR A 66 7.50 -10.26 3.48
C TYR A 66 7.06 -11.38 2.53
N ASP A 67 6.61 -12.51 3.12
CA ASP A 67 6.42 -13.78 2.43
C ASP A 67 5.03 -13.89 1.75
N PHE A 68 4.73 -13.09 0.75
CA PHE A 68 3.46 -13.20 0.04
C PHE A 68 3.59 -13.64 -1.43
N ALA A 69 4.75 -13.46 -2.02
CA ALA A 69 5.06 -13.81 -3.40
C ALA A 69 6.52 -14.28 -3.51
N PRO A 70 6.87 -15.00 -4.58
CA PRO A 70 8.26 -15.34 -4.84
C PRO A 70 9.13 -14.10 -4.94
N THR A 71 10.31 -14.14 -4.31
CA THR A 71 11.33 -13.11 -4.46
C THR A 71 12.07 -13.28 -5.80
N THR A 72 12.73 -12.22 -6.25
CA THR A 72 13.67 -12.27 -7.37
C THR A 72 14.91 -13.06 -6.98
N GLU A 73 15.61 -13.61 -7.97
CA GLU A 73 16.88 -14.33 -7.74
C GLU A 73 17.90 -13.37 -7.11
N GLY A 74 18.42 -13.74 -5.94
CA GLY A 74 19.42 -12.94 -5.22
C GLY A 74 18.85 -11.88 -4.27
N SER A 75 17.53 -11.70 -4.18
CA SER A 75 16.89 -10.81 -3.21
C SER A 75 16.00 -11.58 -2.25
N HIS A 76 15.90 -11.10 -1.00
CA HIS A 76 14.93 -11.59 -0.01
C HIS A 76 13.80 -10.57 0.24
N ILE A 77 13.81 -9.44 -0.45
CA ILE A 77 12.92 -8.30 -0.22
C ILE A 77 12.14 -7.95 -1.48
N VAL A 78 12.77 -8.06 -2.67
CA VAL A 78 12.12 -7.70 -3.93
C VAL A 78 11.30 -8.89 -4.45
N HIS A 79 10.01 -8.68 -4.64
CA HIS A 79 9.08 -9.68 -5.13
C HIS A 79 8.74 -9.45 -6.60
N LYS A 80 8.70 -10.51 -7.38
CA LYS A 80 8.25 -10.46 -8.77
C LYS A 80 6.77 -10.81 -8.88
N ILE A 81 5.98 -9.88 -9.42
CA ILE A 81 4.59 -10.11 -9.79
C ILE A 81 4.56 -10.24 -11.32
N ASP A 82 4.22 -11.43 -11.81
CA ASP A 82 4.25 -11.76 -13.23
C ASP A 82 2.91 -12.38 -13.66
N ASN A 83 2.22 -11.68 -14.56
CA ASN A 83 0.92 -12.08 -15.11
C ASN A 83 1.01 -12.44 -16.59
N GLU A 84 2.19 -12.71 -17.13
CA GLU A 84 2.46 -12.89 -18.57
C GLU A 84 1.69 -14.07 -19.19
N ASP A 85 1.42 -15.14 -18.42
CA ASP A 85 0.67 -16.32 -18.89
C ASP A 85 -0.86 -16.10 -18.93
N GLY A 86 -1.34 -14.86 -18.77
CA GLY A 86 -2.76 -14.55 -18.75
C GLY A 86 -3.52 -15.11 -17.55
N LYS A 87 -2.83 -15.76 -16.60
CA LYS A 87 -3.39 -16.17 -15.31
C LYS A 87 -2.95 -15.17 -14.27
N PRO A 88 -3.89 -14.51 -13.55
CA PRO A 88 -3.52 -13.64 -12.45
C PRO A 88 -2.76 -14.45 -11.39
N LYS A 89 -1.44 -14.33 -11.37
CA LYS A 89 -0.55 -14.96 -10.39
C LYS A 89 -0.33 -14.08 -9.17
N GLY A 90 -0.77 -12.86 -9.24
CA GLY A 90 -0.67 -11.87 -8.18
C GLY A 90 -1.53 -10.65 -8.51
N GLY A 91 -1.73 -9.83 -7.52
CA GLY A 91 -2.58 -8.65 -7.62
C GLY A 91 -4.04 -8.95 -7.27
N SER A 92 -4.71 -7.95 -6.81
CA SER A 92 -6.12 -7.99 -6.44
C SER A 92 -6.87 -6.90 -7.16
N SER A 93 -8.02 -7.22 -7.72
CA SER A 93 -8.98 -6.24 -8.23
C SER A 93 -9.84 -5.63 -7.13
N ASN A 94 -9.56 -5.93 -5.86
CA ASN A 94 -10.26 -5.35 -4.72
C ASN A 94 -9.43 -4.21 -4.12
N TRP A 95 -10.13 -3.17 -3.64
CA TRP A 95 -9.50 -2.13 -2.84
C TRP A 95 -8.93 -2.71 -1.56
N HIS A 96 -7.65 -2.47 -1.29
CA HIS A 96 -6.95 -2.94 -0.10
C HIS A 96 -5.76 -2.05 0.24
N THR A 97 -5.29 -2.19 1.46
CA THR A 97 -3.97 -1.77 1.91
C THR A 97 -3.19 -3.05 2.17
N ASP A 98 -1.95 -3.12 1.71
CA ASP A 98 -1.10 -4.29 1.88
C ASP A 98 -0.81 -4.58 3.36
N ALA A 99 -0.62 -5.88 3.65
CA ALA A 99 -0.14 -6.38 4.93
C ALA A 99 -0.92 -5.91 6.18
N THR A 100 -2.21 -5.58 6.04
CA THR A 100 -3.03 -5.14 7.18
C THR A 100 -3.22 -6.20 8.25
N TRP A 101 -2.86 -7.45 7.97
CA TRP A 101 -2.85 -8.56 8.93
C TRP A 101 -1.60 -8.61 9.81
N LEU A 102 -0.61 -7.78 9.56
CA LEU A 102 0.54 -7.66 10.44
C LEU A 102 0.21 -6.73 11.62
N LYS A 103 0.74 -7.05 12.78
CA LYS A 103 0.60 -6.22 13.98
C LYS A 103 1.15 -4.82 13.76
N GLU A 104 2.26 -4.73 13.02
CA GLU A 104 2.88 -3.50 12.55
C GLU A 104 2.99 -3.55 11.02
N PRO A 105 1.96 -3.05 10.30
CA PRO A 105 1.98 -3.02 8.85
C PRO A 105 3.09 -2.12 8.32
N PRO A 106 3.72 -2.46 7.19
CA PRO A 106 4.73 -1.60 6.56
C PRO A 106 4.14 -0.23 6.21
N ARG A 107 5.00 0.78 6.20
CA ARG A 107 4.60 2.18 5.92
C ARG A 107 4.10 2.37 4.50
N GLY A 108 4.61 1.60 3.55
CA GLY A 108 4.27 1.68 2.14
C GLY A 108 4.95 0.60 1.32
N SER A 109 4.73 0.64 0.02
CA SER A 109 5.31 -0.27 -0.96
C SER A 109 5.89 0.50 -2.13
N ILE A 110 7.00 0.01 -2.70
CA ILE A 110 7.53 0.48 -3.99
C ILE A 110 7.19 -0.57 -5.04
N LEU A 111 6.54 -0.13 -6.09
CA LEU A 111 6.20 -0.97 -7.25
C LEU A 111 6.90 -0.43 -8.49
N GLN A 112 7.75 -1.24 -9.11
CA GLN A 112 8.38 -0.93 -10.38
C GLN A 112 7.69 -1.70 -11.51
N ALA A 113 7.22 -0.98 -12.52
CA ALA A 113 6.65 -1.57 -13.72
C ALA A 113 7.77 -1.96 -14.70
N ILE A 114 7.99 -3.26 -14.90
CA ILE A 114 9.00 -3.78 -15.83
C ILE A 114 8.40 -3.99 -17.22
N LYS A 115 7.19 -4.57 -17.29
CA LYS A 115 6.48 -4.82 -18.53
C LYS A 115 5.00 -4.52 -18.33
N LEU A 116 4.46 -3.71 -19.19
CA LEU A 116 3.07 -3.29 -19.15
C LEU A 116 2.31 -3.81 -20.39
N PRO A 117 1.02 -4.13 -20.28
CA PRO A 117 0.19 -4.42 -21.42
C PRO A 117 -0.02 -3.15 -22.27
N ARG A 118 -0.42 -3.32 -23.53
CA ARG A 118 -0.73 -2.17 -24.41
C ARG A 118 -1.93 -1.37 -23.93
N SER A 119 -2.85 -1.98 -23.19
CA SER A 119 -4.05 -1.34 -22.64
C SER A 119 -4.56 -2.13 -21.43
N GLY A 120 -5.18 -1.43 -20.48
CA GLY A 120 -5.72 -2.01 -19.25
C GLY A 120 -4.64 -2.41 -18.24
N GLY A 121 -5.06 -2.99 -17.12
CA GLY A 121 -4.18 -3.39 -16.03
C GLY A 121 -3.72 -2.20 -15.16
N ASP A 122 -4.44 -1.10 -15.19
CA ASP A 122 -4.11 0.09 -14.40
C ASP A 122 -4.16 -0.20 -12.90
N THR A 123 -3.20 0.36 -12.17
CA THR A 123 -3.21 0.38 -10.71
C THR A 123 -3.94 1.64 -10.26
N LEU A 124 -5.00 1.44 -9.47
CA LEU A 124 -5.82 2.52 -8.94
C LEU A 124 -5.47 2.80 -7.48
N PHE A 125 -5.49 4.08 -7.10
CA PHE A 125 -5.21 4.51 -5.74
C PHE A 125 -6.37 5.34 -5.20
N ALA A 126 -6.65 5.19 -3.89
CA ALA A 126 -7.66 5.99 -3.19
C ALA A 126 -7.07 6.51 -1.86
N SER A 127 -7.42 7.76 -1.52
CA SER A 127 -7.04 8.34 -0.24
C SER A 127 -8.00 7.90 0.85
N MET A 128 -7.50 7.13 1.82
CA MET A 128 -8.32 6.66 2.94
C MET A 128 -8.61 7.77 3.97
N SER A 129 -7.81 8.82 4.01
CA SER A 129 -8.15 10.03 4.79
C SER A 129 -9.28 10.82 4.13
N ALA A 130 -9.20 11.05 2.82
CA ALA A 130 -10.30 11.70 2.10
C ALA A 130 -11.58 10.85 2.14
N ALA A 131 -11.47 9.52 2.08
CA ALA A 131 -12.61 8.63 2.23
C ALA A 131 -13.29 8.79 3.61
N PHE A 132 -12.51 8.94 4.68
CA PHE A 132 -13.04 9.24 6.03
C PHE A 132 -13.72 10.63 6.07
N ASP A 133 -13.07 11.65 5.52
CA ASP A 133 -13.57 13.04 5.52
C ASP A 133 -14.89 13.18 4.74
N LEU A 134 -15.12 12.33 3.74
CA LEU A 134 -16.34 12.31 2.92
C LEU A 134 -17.51 11.55 3.57
N LEU A 135 -17.29 10.84 4.69
CA LEU A 135 -18.38 10.22 5.44
C LEU A 135 -19.24 11.29 6.14
N SER A 136 -20.53 10.99 6.30
CA SER A 136 -21.39 11.84 7.13
C SER A 136 -20.87 11.91 8.58
N PRO A 137 -21.10 13.00 9.32
CA PRO A 137 -20.71 13.07 10.72
C PRO A 137 -21.24 11.91 11.58
N ALA A 138 -22.45 11.44 11.29
CA ALA A 138 -23.04 10.29 11.97
C ALA A 138 -22.27 8.99 11.69
N THR A 139 -21.85 8.80 10.43
CA THR A 139 -21.05 7.63 10.05
C THR A 139 -19.63 7.71 10.62
N GLN A 140 -19.00 8.90 10.59
CA GLN A 140 -17.69 9.11 11.21
C GLN A 140 -17.72 8.74 12.70
N ASN A 141 -18.72 9.23 13.45
CA ASN A 141 -18.90 8.92 14.86
C ASN A 141 -19.18 7.43 15.10
N PHE A 142 -19.91 6.78 14.19
CA PHE A 142 -20.22 5.35 14.31
C PHE A 142 -18.99 4.47 14.11
N VAL A 143 -18.15 4.78 13.13
CA VAL A 143 -16.96 3.94 12.83
C VAL A 143 -15.76 4.28 13.72
N ASP A 144 -15.78 5.44 14.38
CA ASP A 144 -14.71 5.88 15.28
C ASP A 144 -14.84 5.14 16.62
N GLY A 145 -13.87 4.31 16.93
CA GLY A 145 -13.88 3.45 18.12
C GLY A 145 -14.15 1.95 17.81
N LEU A 146 -14.64 1.63 16.61
CA LEU A 146 -14.74 0.22 16.19
C LEU A 146 -13.35 -0.38 15.94
N THR A 147 -13.26 -1.69 16.12
CA THR A 147 -12.09 -2.48 15.75
C THR A 147 -12.42 -3.49 14.66
N ALA A 148 -11.41 -3.95 13.94
CA ALA A 148 -11.57 -4.94 12.90
C ALA A 148 -10.48 -6.00 12.98
N LEU A 149 -10.84 -7.26 12.77
CA LEU A 149 -9.92 -8.38 12.67
C LEU A 149 -9.44 -8.54 11.23
N HIS A 150 -8.15 -8.63 11.04
CA HIS A 150 -7.49 -8.80 9.75
C HIS A 150 -6.69 -10.10 9.71
N HIS A 151 -6.70 -10.76 8.53
CA HIS A 151 -5.91 -11.97 8.30
C HIS A 151 -5.39 -12.03 6.88
N GLY A 152 -4.10 -12.42 6.71
CA GLY A 152 -3.40 -12.46 5.42
C GLY A 152 -3.69 -13.66 4.54
N GLY A 153 -4.37 -14.66 5.07
CA GLY A 153 -4.76 -15.84 4.30
C GLY A 153 -5.77 -15.49 3.23
N SER A 154 -5.30 -15.13 2.04
CA SER A 154 -6.12 -14.82 0.85
C SER A 154 -6.96 -16.00 0.34
N LYS A 155 -6.89 -17.15 0.96
CA LYS A 155 -7.72 -18.33 0.68
C LYS A 155 -9.08 -18.29 1.37
N LEU A 156 -9.59 -17.11 1.68
CA LEU A 156 -11.00 -16.93 1.96
C LEU A 156 -11.76 -16.96 0.64
N ASN A 157 -11.80 -18.13 0.01
CA ASN A 157 -12.85 -18.46 -0.95
C ASN A 157 -14.20 -18.22 -0.26
N ALA A 158 -15.22 -17.92 -1.06
CA ALA A 158 -16.58 -17.66 -0.57
C ALA A 158 -17.08 -18.73 0.44
N ALA A 159 -16.61 -19.98 0.31
CA ALA A 159 -16.88 -21.08 1.23
C ALA A 159 -16.38 -20.84 2.68
N ASN A 160 -15.20 -20.25 2.87
CA ASN A 160 -14.67 -19.97 4.20
C ASN A 160 -15.33 -18.76 4.86
N ARG A 161 -15.84 -17.80 4.06
CA ARG A 161 -16.67 -16.69 4.56
C ARG A 161 -18.02 -17.21 5.11
N ILE A 162 -18.57 -18.27 4.50
CA ILE A 162 -19.80 -18.92 4.97
C ILE A 162 -19.56 -19.73 6.25
N ALA A 163 -18.36 -20.29 6.44
CA ALA A 163 -18.01 -21.09 7.62
C ALA A 163 -17.78 -20.27 8.89
N LYS A 164 -17.75 -18.94 8.83
CA LYS A 164 -17.59 -17.97 9.95
C LYS A 164 -16.46 -18.31 10.95
N LYS A 165 -15.45 -19.06 10.53
CA LYS A 165 -14.32 -19.34 11.42
C LYS A 165 -13.21 -18.32 11.15
N ILE A 166 -13.09 -17.36 12.06
CA ILE A 166 -11.97 -16.40 12.05
C ILE A 166 -10.72 -17.16 12.51
N PRO A 167 -9.59 -17.04 11.78
CA PRO A 167 -8.33 -17.61 12.22
C PRO A 167 -7.90 -17.07 13.59
N GLU A 168 -7.29 -17.93 14.42
CA GLU A 168 -6.87 -17.58 15.79
C GLU A 168 -5.72 -16.55 15.78
N ASP A 169 -4.97 -16.47 14.69
CA ASP A 169 -3.87 -15.54 14.46
C ASP A 169 -4.30 -14.23 13.78
N ALA A 170 -5.61 -13.99 13.64
CA ALA A 170 -6.13 -12.74 13.13
C ALA A 170 -5.74 -11.56 14.03
N VAL A 171 -5.28 -10.47 13.42
CA VAL A 171 -4.81 -9.28 14.12
C VAL A 171 -5.89 -8.23 14.17
N SER A 172 -6.12 -7.65 15.36
CA SER A 172 -7.07 -6.56 15.55
C SER A 172 -6.43 -5.20 15.29
N HIS A 173 -7.11 -4.39 14.49
CA HIS A 173 -6.77 -2.97 14.25
C HIS A 173 -7.99 -2.08 14.44
N PRO A 174 -7.81 -0.78 14.80
CA PRO A 174 -8.89 0.20 14.73
C PRO A 174 -9.43 0.33 13.30
N VAL A 175 -10.76 0.44 13.14
CA VAL A 175 -11.38 0.74 11.84
C VAL A 175 -10.95 2.11 11.34
N VAL A 176 -10.77 3.07 12.25
CA VAL A 176 -10.24 4.40 11.97
C VAL A 176 -8.88 4.56 12.65
N ARG A 177 -7.83 4.71 11.86
CA ARG A 177 -6.46 4.96 12.36
C ARG A 177 -6.09 6.41 12.17
N ILE A 178 -5.28 6.92 13.09
CA ILE A 178 -4.65 8.24 12.96
C ILE A 178 -3.30 8.04 12.25
N HIS A 179 -3.11 8.74 11.13
CA HIS A 179 -1.85 8.71 10.42
C HIS A 179 -0.74 9.34 11.28
N PRO A 180 0.35 8.61 11.57
CA PRO A 180 1.31 9.02 12.63
C PRO A 180 2.06 10.33 12.33
N VAL A 181 2.16 10.73 11.06
CA VAL A 181 2.87 11.96 10.65
C VAL A 181 1.89 13.10 10.39
N THR A 182 0.79 12.85 9.68
CA THR A 182 -0.14 13.92 9.28
C THR A 182 -1.24 14.21 10.30
N GLY A 183 -1.45 13.30 11.26
CA GLY A 183 -2.54 13.40 12.25
C GLY A 183 -3.95 13.16 11.67
N LYS A 184 -4.06 12.88 10.36
CA LYS A 184 -5.36 12.65 9.70
C LYS A 184 -5.94 11.30 10.09
N LYS A 185 -7.26 11.25 10.28
CA LYS A 185 -8.00 10.00 10.42
C LYS A 185 -8.09 9.31 9.07
N CYS A 186 -7.91 8.00 9.05
CA CYS A 186 -7.92 7.17 7.84
C CYS A 186 -8.74 5.92 8.09
N ILE A 187 -9.59 5.53 7.14
CA ILE A 187 -10.26 4.23 7.17
C ILE A 187 -9.22 3.14 6.96
N PHE A 188 -9.19 2.12 7.82
CA PHE A 188 -8.21 1.04 7.80
C PHE A 188 -8.84 -0.34 7.65
N VAL A 189 -9.99 -0.43 7.05
CA VAL A 189 -10.63 -1.68 6.68
C VAL A 189 -10.62 -1.84 5.17
N ASN A 190 -10.55 -3.09 4.71
CA ASN A 190 -10.58 -3.40 3.30
C ASN A 190 -11.27 -4.74 3.05
N ARG A 191 -11.75 -4.93 1.82
CA ARG A 191 -12.53 -6.11 1.46
C ARG A 191 -11.68 -7.38 1.35
N LEU A 192 -10.36 -7.26 1.24
CA LEU A 192 -9.48 -8.40 1.02
C LEU A 192 -9.07 -9.08 2.32
N PHE A 193 -8.69 -8.32 3.33
CA PHE A 193 -8.09 -8.84 4.56
C PHE A 193 -8.95 -8.68 5.82
N THR A 194 -9.92 -7.77 5.82
CA THR A 194 -10.83 -7.61 6.97
C THR A 194 -11.80 -8.79 7.04
N GLN A 195 -11.83 -9.45 8.19
CA GLN A 195 -12.63 -10.62 8.47
C GLN A 195 -13.94 -10.26 9.18
N GLU A 196 -13.82 -9.42 10.20
CA GLU A 196 -14.92 -9.01 11.08
C GLU A 196 -14.68 -7.61 11.61
N ILE A 197 -15.76 -6.88 11.88
CA ILE A 197 -15.73 -5.59 12.57
C ILE A 197 -16.43 -5.79 13.91
N ASN A 198 -15.79 -5.35 15.00
CA ASN A 198 -16.26 -5.48 16.37
C ASN A 198 -16.52 -4.10 16.99
N GLU A 199 -17.54 -4.04 17.83
CA GLU A 199 -17.86 -2.89 18.69
C GLU A 199 -16.96 -2.84 19.93
#